data_f34e76ab4d035c53c3de4c7b901d8ed4
#
_entry.id   f34e76ab4d035c53c3de4c7b901d8ed4
#
_cell.length_a   1.000
_cell.length_b   1.000
_cell.length_c   1.000
_cell.angle_alpha   90.00
_cell.angle_beta   90.00
_cell.angle_gamma   90.00
#
_symmetry.space_group_name_H-M   'P 1'
#
loop_
_entity.id
_entity.type
_entity.pdbx_description
1 polymer ?
#
loop_
_entity_poly.entity_id
_entity_poly.type
_entity_poly.pdbx_seq_one_letter_code
_entity_poly.pdbx_strand_id
1 'polypeptide(L)'
;MDRLLSPEFMPITLSALGLIVLVLLVAVGMVLRGSRRDAVSQRLSEYVGRPVEQQATANPRQALERIDKVVSKSRQGSNTARDLARADLKLTVAEFYLIKLGAAALGAAAGAYVGRASPVAMFTSALVGAVLFSFLPNLYVGYAAKRRLTAFNNQLGDTITMMSNALRGGYSFLQTLDMVSKEAPYPVNVEFRRVVQEVGLGRTTEEALSNLQRRVPSDDLDLLITAVSIQMEVGGNLAQILDTIGHTIRERVRIKGEINTLTAQGRISAWVITGLPVGLAIFISMVNPNYMAPIFTFGFPPQAWCCLPVTSVAMIVMGFFSIMKIMDIEV
;
A
#
# COMPACT_ATOMS: atom_id res chain seq x y z
N MET A 1 3.53 -31.28 -23.24
CA MET A 1 2.37 -30.38 -23.37
C MET A 1 1.07 -31.11 -23.69
N ASP A 2 1.13 -32.28 -24.26
CA ASP A 2 -0.05 -33.00 -24.77
C ASP A 2 -0.90 -33.80 -23.77
N ARG A 3 -0.47 -33.91 -22.52
CA ARG A 3 -1.27 -34.54 -21.44
C ARG A 3 -2.27 -33.61 -20.75
N LEU A 4 -2.24 -32.30 -21.01
CA LEU A 4 -3.17 -31.33 -20.43
C LEU A 4 -4.47 -31.15 -21.23
N LEU A 5 -4.53 -31.73 -22.46
CA LEU A 5 -5.68 -31.68 -23.37
C LEU A 5 -6.42 -32.99 -23.44
N SER A 6 -6.11 -33.99 -22.59
CA SER A 6 -6.85 -35.24 -22.57
C SER A 6 -8.27 -34.99 -22.02
N PRO A 7 -9.31 -35.54 -22.66
CA PRO A 7 -10.72 -35.28 -22.36
C PRO A 7 -11.13 -35.68 -20.93
N GLU A 8 -10.37 -36.51 -20.24
CA GLU A 8 -10.63 -36.93 -18.87
C GLU A 8 -10.28 -35.85 -17.80
N PHE A 9 -9.39 -34.92 -18.12
CA PHE A 9 -8.95 -33.88 -17.18
C PHE A 9 -9.55 -32.48 -17.43
N MET A 10 -10.21 -32.31 -18.57
CA MET A 10 -10.86 -31.05 -18.96
C MET A 10 -11.92 -30.55 -17.97
N PRO A 11 -12.81 -31.40 -17.40
CA PRO A 11 -13.81 -30.91 -16.44
C PRO A 11 -13.21 -30.48 -15.09
N ILE A 12 -12.10 -31.11 -14.67
CA ILE A 12 -11.43 -30.78 -13.39
C ILE A 12 -10.64 -29.46 -13.52
N THR A 13 -10.05 -29.20 -14.69
CA THR A 13 -9.31 -27.93 -14.94
C THR A 13 -10.28 -26.75 -15.09
N LEU A 14 -11.42 -26.96 -15.75
CA LEU A 14 -12.48 -25.97 -15.88
C LEU A 14 -13.15 -25.66 -14.53
N SER A 15 -13.39 -26.68 -13.70
CA SER A 15 -13.98 -26.48 -12.36
C SER A 15 -13.01 -25.75 -11.41
N ALA A 16 -11.71 -26.06 -11.44
CA ALA A 16 -10.70 -25.37 -10.65
C ALA A 16 -10.55 -23.90 -11.09
N LEU A 17 -10.52 -23.64 -12.40
CA LEU A 17 -10.49 -22.28 -12.96
C LEU A 17 -11.77 -21.50 -12.61
N GLY A 18 -12.93 -22.15 -12.71
CA GLY A 18 -14.23 -21.60 -12.35
C GLY A 18 -14.30 -21.23 -10.86
N LEU A 19 -13.74 -22.06 -9.98
CA LEU A 19 -13.69 -21.81 -8.54
C LEU A 19 -12.75 -20.66 -8.19
N ILE A 20 -11.62 -20.53 -8.90
CA ILE A 20 -10.68 -19.40 -8.76
C ILE A 20 -11.36 -18.09 -9.19
N VAL A 21 -12.04 -18.10 -10.34
CA VAL A 21 -12.77 -16.92 -10.84
C VAL A 21 -13.93 -16.57 -9.89
N LEU A 22 -14.65 -17.55 -9.37
CA LEU A 22 -15.74 -17.32 -8.41
C LEU A 22 -15.23 -16.69 -7.10
N VAL A 23 -14.13 -17.18 -6.55
CA VAL A 23 -13.53 -16.62 -5.32
C VAL A 23 -13.00 -15.21 -5.58
N LEU A 24 -12.40 -14.94 -6.74
CA LEU A 24 -12.00 -13.59 -7.15
C LEU A 24 -13.21 -12.65 -7.30
N LEU A 25 -14.27 -13.11 -7.95
CA LEU A 25 -15.50 -12.31 -8.11
C LEU A 25 -16.20 -12.05 -6.78
N VAL A 26 -16.21 -13.02 -5.84
CA VAL A 26 -16.74 -12.84 -4.50
C VAL A 26 -15.88 -11.87 -3.69
N ALA A 27 -14.55 -11.97 -3.75
CA ALA A 27 -13.64 -11.05 -3.08
C ALA A 27 -13.77 -9.62 -3.63
N VAL A 28 -13.79 -9.45 -4.94
CA VAL A 28 -14.02 -8.15 -5.62
C VAL A 28 -15.43 -7.64 -5.34
N GLY A 29 -16.45 -8.50 -5.36
CA GLY A 29 -17.83 -8.15 -5.05
C GLY A 29 -18.03 -7.71 -3.60
N MET A 30 -17.31 -8.31 -2.63
CA MET A 30 -17.30 -7.86 -1.23
C MET A 30 -16.63 -6.49 -1.06
N VAL A 31 -15.50 -6.26 -1.74
CA VAL A 31 -14.80 -4.97 -1.73
C VAL A 31 -15.66 -3.86 -2.36
N LEU A 32 -16.32 -4.14 -3.48
CA LEU A 32 -17.20 -3.18 -4.15
C LEU A 32 -18.52 -2.95 -3.41
N ARG A 33 -19.06 -3.94 -2.71
CA ARG A 33 -20.27 -3.80 -1.89
C ARG A 33 -20.06 -3.02 -0.59
N GLY A 34 -18.87 -3.10 0.01
CA GLY A 34 -18.50 -2.29 1.18
C GLY A 34 -18.55 -0.80 0.90
N SER A 35 -18.16 -0.37 -0.31
CA SER A 35 -18.09 1.04 -0.70
C SER A 35 -19.46 1.70 -0.97
N ARG A 36 -20.54 0.94 -1.20
CA ARG A 36 -21.84 1.51 -1.58
C ARG A 36 -22.92 1.55 -0.48
N ARG A 37 -22.71 0.90 0.66
CA ARG A 37 -23.77 0.72 1.67
C ARG A 37 -23.79 1.73 2.81
N ASP A 38 -22.69 2.46 3.05
CA ASP A 38 -22.61 3.39 4.19
C ASP A 38 -23.38 4.69 3.98
N ALA A 39 -23.70 5.05 2.73
CA ALA A 39 -24.46 6.28 2.43
C ALA A 39 -25.98 6.17 2.69
N VAL A 40 -26.53 4.97 2.75
CA VAL A 40 -27.97 4.73 2.90
C VAL A 40 -28.35 4.39 4.34
N SER A 41 -27.49 3.65 5.06
CA SER A 41 -27.78 3.25 6.45
C SER A 41 -27.71 4.41 7.46
N GLN A 42 -26.87 5.42 7.18
CA GLN A 42 -26.73 6.60 8.05
C GLN A 42 -27.98 7.52 8.02
N ARG A 43 -28.73 7.50 6.93
CA ARG A 43 -29.98 8.29 6.81
C ARG A 43 -31.20 7.56 7.37
N LEU A 44 -31.16 6.24 7.53
CA LEU A 44 -32.29 5.48 8.08
C LEU A 44 -32.27 5.37 9.62
N SER A 45 -31.11 5.42 10.26
CA SER A 45 -30.99 5.35 11.72
C SER A 45 -31.50 6.61 12.44
N GLU A 46 -31.62 7.73 11.72
CA GLU A 46 -32.08 9.01 12.25
C GLU A 46 -33.63 9.12 12.33
N TYR A 47 -34.35 8.23 11.62
CA TYR A 47 -35.82 8.28 11.54
C TYR A 47 -36.58 7.15 12.22
N VAL A 48 -35.93 6.12 12.76
CA VAL A 48 -36.60 4.96 13.38
C VAL A 48 -36.13 4.78 14.82
N GLY A 49 -36.64 5.60 15.69
CA GLY A 49 -36.61 5.35 17.11
C GLY A 49 -37.68 4.32 17.51
N ARG A 50 -37.32 3.02 17.57
CA ARG A 50 -38.00 1.99 18.39
C ARG A 50 -37.10 0.76 18.54
N PRO A 51 -36.93 0.22 19.77
CA PRO A 51 -36.22 -1.03 19.96
C PRO A 51 -37.14 -2.18 19.53
N VAL A 52 -36.83 -2.81 18.42
CA VAL A 52 -37.40 -4.10 18.05
C VAL A 52 -36.50 -5.20 18.62
N GLU A 53 -37.07 -5.97 19.52
CA GLU A 53 -36.51 -7.20 20.04
C GLU A 53 -36.12 -8.14 18.89
N GLN A 54 -34.82 -8.26 18.64
CA GLN A 54 -34.30 -9.10 17.55
C GLN A 54 -34.18 -10.54 18.02
N GLN A 55 -35.07 -11.36 17.50
CA GLN A 55 -34.95 -12.81 17.50
C GLN A 55 -33.57 -13.24 16.94
N ALA A 56 -32.93 -14.13 17.69
CA ALA A 56 -31.61 -14.66 17.39
C ALA A 56 -31.62 -15.57 16.15
N THR A 57 -31.52 -14.97 14.99
CA THR A 57 -30.99 -15.64 13.81
C THR A 57 -29.48 -15.34 13.74
N ALA A 58 -28.67 -16.39 13.65
CA ALA A 58 -27.21 -16.30 13.60
C ALA A 58 -26.77 -15.46 12.40
N ASN A 59 -26.67 -14.15 12.61
CA ASN A 59 -26.25 -13.19 11.57
C ASN A 59 -24.73 -13.31 11.40
N PRO A 60 -24.22 -13.63 10.20
CA PRO A 60 -22.78 -13.74 9.96
C PRO A 60 -21.99 -12.48 10.35
N ARG A 61 -22.67 -11.32 10.46
CA ARG A 61 -22.08 -10.06 10.94
C ARG A 61 -21.73 -10.07 12.43
N GLN A 62 -22.55 -10.73 13.29
CA GLN A 62 -22.25 -10.82 14.72
C GLN A 62 -21.06 -11.76 14.99
N ALA A 63 -20.88 -12.78 14.16
CA ALA A 63 -19.68 -13.62 14.21
C ALA A 63 -18.42 -12.83 13.80
N LEU A 64 -18.49 -12.03 12.76
CA LEU A 64 -17.39 -11.15 12.33
C LEU A 64 -17.04 -10.09 13.37
N GLU A 65 -18.03 -9.46 14.02
CA GLU A 65 -17.81 -8.50 15.10
C GLU A 65 -17.16 -9.13 16.35
N ARG A 66 -17.52 -10.38 16.68
CA ARG A 66 -16.86 -11.11 17.77
C ARG A 66 -15.42 -11.48 17.43
N ILE A 67 -15.16 -11.90 16.21
CA ILE A 67 -13.81 -12.20 15.71
C ILE A 67 -12.99 -10.92 15.69
N ASP A 68 -13.54 -9.80 15.21
CA ASP A 68 -12.87 -8.50 15.17
C ASP A 68 -12.47 -8.03 16.58
N LYS A 69 -13.35 -8.16 17.59
CA LYS A 69 -13.03 -7.86 19.00
C LYS A 69 -11.92 -8.73 19.60
N VAL A 70 -11.81 -9.99 19.20
CA VAL A 70 -10.77 -10.91 19.68
C VAL A 70 -9.45 -10.66 18.96
N VAL A 71 -9.50 -10.49 17.64
CA VAL A 71 -8.31 -10.28 16.80
C VAL A 71 -7.71 -8.90 17.00
N SER A 72 -8.51 -7.85 17.16
CA SER A 72 -8.04 -6.49 17.42
C SER A 72 -7.31 -6.33 18.76
N LYS A 73 -7.60 -7.17 19.77
CA LYS A 73 -6.88 -7.24 21.05
C LYS A 73 -5.50 -7.90 20.95
N SER A 74 -5.24 -8.66 19.88
CA SER A 74 -3.92 -9.24 19.63
C SER A 74 -2.94 -8.15 19.21
N ARG A 75 -1.66 -8.28 19.64
CA ARG A 75 -0.57 -7.37 19.26
C ARG A 75 -0.41 -7.23 17.73
N GLN A 76 -0.66 -8.32 17.00
CA GLN A 76 -0.65 -8.32 15.53
C GLN A 76 -1.90 -7.64 14.94
N GLY A 77 -3.07 -7.85 15.52
CA GLY A 77 -4.32 -7.21 15.10
C GLY A 77 -4.29 -5.69 15.28
N SER A 78 -3.68 -5.20 16.37
CA SER A 78 -3.55 -3.76 16.61
C SER A 78 -2.61 -3.06 15.61
N ASN A 79 -1.55 -3.72 15.15
CA ASN A 79 -0.66 -3.20 14.12
C ASN A 79 -1.37 -3.17 12.76
N THR A 80 -2.05 -4.26 12.39
CA THR A 80 -2.83 -4.33 11.15
C THR A 80 -3.95 -3.29 11.13
N ALA A 81 -4.63 -3.05 12.25
CA ALA A 81 -5.65 -2.00 12.36
C ALA A 81 -5.06 -0.60 12.12
N ARG A 82 -3.84 -0.32 12.65
CA ARG A 82 -3.14 0.96 12.38
C ARG A 82 -2.74 1.10 10.92
N ASP A 83 -2.25 0.05 10.29
CA ASP A 83 -1.83 0.10 8.89
C ASP A 83 -3.02 0.27 7.96
N LEU A 84 -4.16 -0.39 8.24
CA LEU A 84 -5.42 -0.18 7.55
C LEU A 84 -5.95 1.26 7.72
N ALA A 85 -5.86 1.80 8.94
CA ALA A 85 -6.26 3.18 9.22
C ALA A 85 -5.37 4.20 8.50
N ARG A 86 -4.05 3.95 8.43
CA ARG A 86 -3.09 4.78 7.67
C ARG A 86 -3.36 4.74 6.17
N ALA A 87 -3.78 3.60 5.65
CA ALA A 87 -4.17 3.43 4.26
C ALA A 87 -5.57 4.01 3.94
N ASP A 88 -6.33 4.43 4.97
CA ASP A 88 -7.75 4.86 4.88
C ASP A 88 -8.62 3.80 4.19
N LEU A 89 -8.28 2.52 4.39
CA LEU A 89 -9.07 1.42 3.89
C LEU A 89 -10.22 1.17 4.87
N LYS A 90 -11.44 1.26 4.37
CA LYS A 90 -12.67 0.97 5.13
C LYS A 90 -12.89 -0.54 5.32
N LEU A 91 -11.81 -1.25 5.69
CA LEU A 91 -11.83 -2.69 5.93
C LEU A 91 -11.68 -2.96 7.42
N THR A 92 -12.48 -3.88 7.93
CA THR A 92 -12.29 -4.40 9.28
C THR A 92 -11.08 -5.34 9.32
N VAL A 93 -10.46 -5.48 10.50
CA VAL A 93 -9.33 -6.39 10.66
C VAL A 93 -9.72 -7.82 10.28
N ALA A 94 -10.95 -8.24 10.61
CA ALA A 94 -11.47 -9.54 10.24
C ALA A 94 -11.59 -9.74 8.74
N GLU A 95 -12.10 -8.74 7.99
CA GLU A 95 -12.17 -8.79 6.53
C GLU A 95 -10.79 -8.87 5.88
N PHE A 96 -9.81 -8.14 6.41
CA PHE A 96 -8.43 -8.21 5.93
C PHE A 96 -7.83 -9.62 6.10
N TYR A 97 -8.05 -10.27 7.26
CA TYR A 97 -7.60 -11.65 7.46
C TYR A 97 -8.34 -12.66 6.56
N LEU A 98 -9.62 -12.44 6.28
CA LEU A 98 -10.36 -13.26 5.30
C LEU A 98 -9.79 -13.11 3.89
N ILE A 99 -9.45 -11.88 3.46
CA ILE A 99 -8.78 -11.62 2.18
C ILE A 99 -7.42 -12.32 2.14
N LYS A 100 -6.68 -12.28 3.23
CA LYS A 100 -5.37 -12.93 3.36
C LYS A 100 -5.46 -14.46 3.27
N LEU A 101 -6.46 -15.06 3.93
CA LEU A 101 -6.76 -16.49 3.82
C LEU A 101 -7.19 -16.88 2.41
N GLY A 102 -8.05 -16.08 1.78
CA GLY A 102 -8.46 -16.27 0.38
C GLY A 102 -7.28 -16.21 -0.59
N ALA A 103 -6.39 -15.23 -0.41
CA ALA A 103 -5.17 -15.11 -1.22
C ALA A 103 -4.24 -16.32 -1.01
N ALA A 104 -4.05 -16.78 0.23
CA ALA A 104 -3.25 -17.97 0.53
C ALA A 104 -3.84 -19.23 -0.10
N ALA A 105 -5.16 -19.42 -0.05
CA ALA A 105 -5.85 -20.55 -0.69
C ALA A 105 -5.70 -20.52 -2.23
N LEU A 106 -5.81 -19.35 -2.84
CA LEU A 106 -5.57 -19.18 -4.27
C LEU A 106 -4.10 -19.48 -4.65
N GLY A 107 -3.16 -19.01 -3.83
CA GLY A 107 -1.74 -19.31 -4.02
C GLY A 107 -1.43 -20.80 -3.87
N ALA A 108 -2.05 -21.48 -2.91
CA ALA A 108 -1.95 -22.93 -2.74
C ALA A 108 -2.50 -23.68 -3.97
N ALA A 109 -3.66 -23.30 -4.47
CA ALA A 109 -4.27 -23.91 -5.65
C ALA A 109 -3.42 -23.70 -6.92
N ALA A 110 -2.92 -22.48 -7.13
CA ALA A 110 -2.03 -22.15 -8.24
C ALA A 110 -0.70 -22.93 -8.14
N GLY A 111 -0.09 -22.99 -6.96
CA GLY A 111 1.12 -23.75 -6.71
C GLY A 111 0.92 -25.27 -6.94
N ALA A 112 -0.17 -25.84 -6.43
CA ALA A 112 -0.55 -27.23 -6.66
C ALA A 112 -0.74 -27.53 -8.16
N TYR A 113 -1.29 -26.58 -8.90
CA TYR A 113 -1.43 -26.70 -10.36
C TYR A 113 -0.08 -26.79 -11.08
N VAL A 114 0.88 -25.94 -10.70
CA VAL A 114 2.24 -25.93 -11.27
C VAL A 114 3.01 -27.20 -10.90
N GLY A 115 2.86 -27.68 -9.64
CA GLY A 115 3.59 -28.83 -9.11
C GLY A 115 3.02 -30.21 -9.45
N ARG A 116 2.08 -30.33 -10.40
CA ARG A 116 1.37 -31.59 -10.73
C ARG A 116 2.25 -32.76 -11.20
N ALA A 117 3.52 -32.49 -11.50
CA ALA A 117 4.43 -33.52 -12.04
C ALA A 117 4.73 -34.66 -11.05
N SER A 118 4.69 -34.39 -9.73
CA SER A 118 4.84 -35.39 -8.68
C SER A 118 4.13 -34.95 -7.40
N PRO A 119 3.69 -35.92 -6.52
CA PRO A 119 3.01 -35.56 -5.28
C PRO A 119 3.82 -34.64 -4.36
N VAL A 120 5.16 -34.84 -4.32
CA VAL A 120 6.07 -34.02 -3.52
C VAL A 120 6.19 -32.61 -4.09
N ALA A 121 6.35 -32.47 -5.42
CA ALA A 121 6.40 -31.18 -6.09
C ALA A 121 5.08 -30.40 -5.94
N MET A 122 3.96 -31.10 -6.00
CA MET A 122 2.62 -30.52 -5.78
C MET A 122 2.50 -29.93 -4.37
N PHE A 123 2.93 -30.64 -3.34
CA PHE A 123 2.85 -30.17 -1.94
C PHE A 123 3.80 -29.00 -1.67
N THR A 124 5.04 -29.08 -2.15
CA THR A 124 6.04 -28.01 -1.96
C THR A 124 5.66 -26.74 -2.71
N SER A 125 5.21 -26.84 -3.96
CA SER A 125 4.77 -25.68 -4.74
C SER A 125 3.46 -25.06 -4.23
N ALA A 126 2.53 -25.88 -3.70
CA ALA A 126 1.32 -25.38 -3.03
C ALA A 126 1.68 -24.59 -1.76
N LEU A 127 2.60 -25.08 -0.95
CA LEU A 127 3.06 -24.39 0.26
C LEU A 127 3.75 -23.06 -0.08
N VAL A 128 4.67 -23.08 -1.05
CA VAL A 128 5.35 -21.86 -1.53
C VAL A 128 4.35 -20.87 -2.10
N GLY A 129 3.41 -21.32 -2.92
CA GLY A 129 2.35 -20.48 -3.48
C GLY A 129 1.48 -19.84 -2.40
N ALA A 130 1.04 -20.62 -1.39
CA ALA A 130 0.25 -20.10 -0.26
C ALA A 130 0.99 -18.99 0.50
N VAL A 131 2.27 -19.20 0.80
CA VAL A 131 3.10 -18.21 1.50
C VAL A 131 3.27 -16.95 0.66
N LEU A 132 3.66 -17.07 -0.60
CA LEU A 132 3.87 -15.91 -1.48
C LEU A 132 2.61 -15.07 -1.64
N PHE A 133 1.47 -15.70 -1.91
CA PHE A 133 0.19 -14.97 -2.07
C PHE A 133 -0.34 -14.39 -0.76
N SER A 134 -0.03 -14.98 0.39
CA SER A 134 -0.37 -14.41 1.70
C SER A 134 0.34 -13.09 1.99
N PHE A 135 1.49 -12.79 1.34
CA PHE A 135 2.19 -11.51 1.48
C PHE A 135 1.58 -10.39 0.62
N LEU A 136 0.87 -10.72 -0.48
CA LEU A 136 0.30 -9.74 -1.41
C LEU A 136 -0.62 -8.71 -0.74
N PRO A 137 -1.60 -9.09 0.11
CA PRO A 137 -2.45 -8.12 0.79
C PRO A 137 -1.68 -7.16 1.70
N ASN A 138 -0.65 -7.65 2.41
CA ASN A 138 0.19 -6.81 3.25
C ASN A 138 0.98 -5.78 2.43
N LEU A 139 1.55 -6.20 1.29
CA LEU A 139 2.25 -5.30 0.36
C LEU A 139 1.31 -4.24 -0.21
N TYR A 140 0.09 -4.62 -0.55
CA TYR A 140 -0.92 -3.67 -1.05
C TYR A 140 -1.28 -2.61 -0.01
N VAL A 141 -1.55 -3.00 1.24
CA VAL A 141 -1.85 -2.06 2.33
C VAL A 141 -0.66 -1.12 2.58
N GLY A 142 0.57 -1.67 2.64
CA GLY A 142 1.78 -0.86 2.79
C GLY A 142 1.98 0.14 1.64
N TYR A 143 1.75 -0.29 0.41
CA TYR A 143 1.82 0.59 -0.76
C TYR A 143 0.75 1.68 -0.74
N ALA A 144 -0.51 1.34 -0.40
CA ALA A 144 -1.60 2.29 -0.28
C ALA A 144 -1.34 3.34 0.82
N ALA A 145 -0.86 2.91 2.00
CA ALA A 145 -0.48 3.79 3.09
C ALA A 145 0.67 4.74 2.69
N LYS A 146 1.71 4.21 2.03
CA LYS A 146 2.83 5.02 1.54
C LYS A 146 2.38 6.04 0.49
N ARG A 147 1.55 5.63 -0.45
CA ARG A 147 1.00 6.52 -1.49
C ARG A 147 0.17 7.65 -0.89
N ARG A 148 -0.67 7.35 0.11
CA ARG A 148 -1.48 8.33 0.84
C ARG A 148 -0.60 9.31 1.60
N LEU A 149 0.44 8.83 2.30
CA LEU A 149 1.40 9.68 3.02
C LEU A 149 2.16 10.59 2.06
N THR A 150 2.62 10.08 0.92
CA THR A 150 3.28 10.90 -0.10
C THR A 150 2.35 11.98 -0.65
N ALA A 151 1.07 11.63 -0.93
CA ALA A 151 0.08 12.61 -1.37
C ALA A 151 -0.18 13.67 -0.30
N PHE A 152 -0.22 13.30 0.99
CA PHE A 152 -0.35 14.23 2.11
C PHE A 152 0.84 15.20 2.19
N ASN A 153 2.06 14.68 2.16
CA ASN A 153 3.28 15.49 2.24
C ASN A 153 3.41 16.47 1.07
N ASN A 154 3.05 16.04 -0.14
CA ASN A 154 3.08 16.91 -1.32
C ASN A 154 2.11 18.09 -1.23
N GLN A 155 1.01 17.95 -0.48
CA GLN A 155 0.00 18.99 -0.30
C GLN A 155 0.26 19.84 0.96
N LEU A 156 1.10 19.37 1.88
CA LEU A 156 1.28 20.00 3.19
C LEU A 156 1.83 21.42 3.07
N GLY A 157 2.80 21.67 2.19
CA GLY A 157 3.39 23.00 1.98
C GLY A 157 2.35 24.05 1.54
N ASP A 158 1.48 23.68 0.61
CA ASP A 158 0.40 24.56 0.15
C ASP A 158 -0.67 24.75 1.21
N THR A 159 -0.98 23.70 1.96
CA THR A 159 -1.90 23.76 3.11
C THR A 159 -1.41 24.72 4.18
N ILE A 160 -0.13 24.66 4.54
CA ILE A 160 0.49 25.57 5.52
C ILE A 160 0.44 27.01 5.02
N THR A 161 0.66 27.23 3.73
CA THR A 161 0.55 28.57 3.15
C THR A 161 -0.89 29.10 3.21
N MET A 162 -1.87 28.25 2.93
CA MET A 162 -3.28 28.57 3.12
C MET A 162 -3.57 28.96 4.57
N MET A 163 -3.04 28.20 5.55
CA MET A 163 -3.18 28.50 6.97
C MET A 163 -2.54 29.86 7.34
N SER A 164 -1.31 30.11 6.86
CA SER A 164 -0.61 31.38 7.10
C SER A 164 -1.42 32.57 6.56
N ASN A 165 -1.95 32.47 5.34
CA ASN A 165 -2.75 33.51 4.73
C ASN A 165 -4.06 33.79 5.49
N ALA A 166 -4.75 32.74 5.96
CA ALA A 166 -5.95 32.90 6.77
C ALA A 166 -5.67 33.60 8.10
N LEU A 167 -4.59 33.20 8.80
CA LEU A 167 -4.18 33.86 10.05
C LEU A 167 -3.82 35.32 9.84
N ARG A 168 -3.13 35.68 8.73
CA ARG A 168 -2.86 37.06 8.35
C ARG A 168 -4.14 37.83 8.06
N GLY A 169 -5.17 37.17 7.52
CA GLY A 169 -6.50 37.72 7.31
C GLY A 169 -7.32 37.90 8.60
N GLY A 170 -6.76 37.55 9.77
CA GLY A 170 -7.41 37.72 11.07
C GLY A 170 -8.30 36.54 11.50
N TYR A 171 -8.28 35.42 10.79
CA TYR A 171 -8.97 34.21 11.25
C TYR A 171 -8.27 33.62 12.48
N SER A 172 -9.08 33.07 13.41
CA SER A 172 -8.53 32.29 14.52
C SER A 172 -7.89 30.99 14.01
N PHE A 173 -6.99 30.38 14.80
CA PHE A 173 -6.34 29.12 14.42
C PHE A 173 -7.36 28.01 14.14
N LEU A 174 -8.41 27.88 14.96
CA LEU A 174 -9.46 26.87 14.76
C LEU A 174 -10.28 27.12 13.49
N GLN A 175 -10.60 28.38 13.18
CA GLN A 175 -11.25 28.75 11.93
C GLN A 175 -10.36 28.42 10.73
N THR A 176 -9.08 28.61 10.86
CA THR A 176 -8.09 28.25 9.82
C THR A 176 -8.06 26.74 9.59
N LEU A 177 -8.09 25.91 10.65
CA LEU A 177 -8.18 24.45 10.53
C LEU A 177 -9.51 24.01 9.86
N ASP A 178 -10.61 24.68 10.20
CA ASP A 178 -11.92 24.40 9.58
C ASP A 178 -11.92 24.74 8.09
N MET A 179 -11.31 25.87 7.69
CA MET A 179 -11.14 26.25 6.28
C MET A 179 -10.31 25.19 5.53
N VAL A 180 -9.16 24.76 6.08
CA VAL A 180 -8.35 23.68 5.50
C VAL A 180 -9.17 22.39 5.36
N SER A 181 -10.01 22.05 6.34
CA SER A 181 -10.85 20.85 6.30
C SER A 181 -11.87 20.85 5.15
N LYS A 182 -12.21 22.04 4.63
CA LYS A 182 -13.20 22.24 3.55
C LYS A 182 -12.55 22.41 2.19
N GLU A 183 -11.43 23.13 2.13
CA GLU A 183 -10.81 23.59 0.88
C GLU A 183 -9.63 22.70 0.43
N ALA A 184 -8.90 22.07 1.36
CA ALA A 184 -7.76 21.25 1.00
C ALA A 184 -8.20 19.98 0.24
N PRO A 185 -7.38 19.47 -0.69
CA PRO A 185 -7.67 18.22 -1.38
C PRO A 185 -7.49 17.00 -0.47
N TYR A 186 -8.02 15.85 -0.91
CA TYR A 186 -7.76 14.56 -0.25
C TYR A 186 -6.26 14.19 -0.39
N PRO A 187 -5.57 13.73 0.67
CA PRO A 187 -6.09 13.26 1.97
C PRO A 187 -6.07 14.31 3.10
N VAL A 188 -5.53 15.50 2.87
CA VAL A 188 -5.34 16.54 3.90
C VAL A 188 -6.67 16.95 4.54
N ASN A 189 -7.68 17.23 3.72
CA ASN A 189 -9.01 17.67 4.19
C ASN A 189 -9.63 16.69 5.20
N VAL A 190 -9.49 15.38 4.99
CA VAL A 190 -10.08 14.36 5.87
C VAL A 190 -9.40 14.37 7.25
N GLU A 191 -8.08 14.50 7.28
CA GLU A 191 -7.34 14.47 8.54
C GLU A 191 -7.57 15.76 9.35
N PHE A 192 -7.56 16.93 8.69
CA PHE A 192 -7.87 18.20 9.36
C PHE A 192 -9.32 18.29 9.80
N ARG A 193 -10.27 17.71 9.05
CA ARG A 193 -11.66 17.60 9.47
C ARG A 193 -11.80 16.80 10.77
N ARG A 194 -11.02 15.70 10.92
CA ARG A 194 -11.00 14.94 12.18
C ARG A 194 -10.48 15.79 13.33
N VAL A 195 -9.44 16.61 13.11
CA VAL A 195 -8.94 17.54 14.14
C VAL A 195 -10.04 18.51 14.59
N VAL A 196 -10.72 19.14 13.64
CA VAL A 196 -11.81 20.08 13.95
C VAL A 196 -12.95 19.38 14.71
N GLN A 197 -13.31 18.16 14.33
CA GLN A 197 -14.30 17.35 15.03
C GLN A 197 -13.85 16.98 16.46
N GLU A 198 -12.59 16.59 16.65
CA GLU A 198 -12.04 16.27 17.99
C GLU A 198 -12.09 17.48 18.90
N VAL A 199 -11.75 18.68 18.41
CA VAL A 199 -11.86 19.94 19.17
C VAL A 199 -13.32 20.28 19.45
N GLY A 200 -14.21 20.10 18.46
CA GLY A 200 -15.65 20.29 18.64
C GLY A 200 -16.29 19.35 19.68
N LEU A 201 -15.68 18.19 19.92
CA LEU A 201 -16.07 17.25 20.98
C LEU A 201 -15.46 17.56 22.36
N GLY A 202 -14.76 18.71 22.49
CA GLY A 202 -14.19 19.19 23.74
C GLY A 202 -12.74 18.79 24.04
N ARG A 203 -12.03 18.20 23.07
CA ARG A 203 -10.57 18.01 23.22
C ARG A 203 -9.82 19.31 23.03
N THR A 204 -8.66 19.42 23.67
CA THR A 204 -7.78 20.56 23.42
C THR A 204 -7.22 20.50 22.00
N THR A 205 -6.90 21.66 21.44
CA THR A 205 -6.29 21.74 20.10
C THR A 205 -4.97 20.94 20.04
N GLU A 206 -4.19 21.01 21.11
CA GLU A 206 -2.92 20.30 21.24
C GLU A 206 -3.10 18.77 21.22
N GLU A 207 -4.07 18.24 21.98
CA GLU A 207 -4.41 16.80 21.95
C GLU A 207 -4.89 16.36 20.55
N ALA A 208 -5.71 17.16 19.90
CA ALA A 208 -6.22 16.85 18.57
C ALA A 208 -5.11 16.83 17.50
N LEU A 209 -4.15 17.78 17.61
CA LEU A 209 -2.96 17.81 16.73
C LEU A 209 -2.01 16.64 17.03
N SER A 210 -1.80 16.28 18.30
CA SER A 210 -1.03 15.10 18.67
C SER A 210 -1.64 13.80 18.13
N ASN A 211 -2.98 13.70 18.13
CA ASN A 211 -3.68 12.57 17.50
C ASN A 211 -3.49 12.55 15.99
N LEU A 212 -3.50 13.71 15.32
CA LEU A 212 -3.20 13.84 13.90
C LEU A 212 -1.79 13.30 13.59
N GLN A 213 -0.78 13.69 14.34
CA GLN A 213 0.62 13.23 14.23
C GLN A 213 0.71 11.70 14.34
N ARG A 214 -0.01 11.09 15.28
CA ARG A 214 -0.03 9.61 15.43
C ARG A 214 -0.68 8.91 14.24
N ARG A 215 -1.66 9.54 13.58
CA ARG A 215 -2.34 8.97 12.41
C ARG A 215 -1.50 9.11 11.15
N VAL A 216 -0.84 10.26 10.97
CA VAL A 216 -0.05 10.60 9.79
C VAL A 216 1.42 10.72 10.19
N PRO A 217 2.22 9.65 10.00
CA PRO A 217 3.64 9.65 10.36
C PRO A 217 4.47 10.42 9.30
N SER A 218 4.44 11.74 9.38
CA SER A 218 5.14 12.67 8.50
C SER A 218 6.05 13.57 9.32
N ASP A 219 7.34 13.60 8.98
CA ASP A 219 8.34 14.44 9.64
C ASP A 219 8.04 15.93 9.45
N ASP A 220 7.53 16.31 8.27
CA ASP A 220 7.13 17.69 7.99
C ASP A 220 5.91 18.11 8.81
N LEU A 221 4.95 17.19 9.04
CA LEU A 221 3.81 17.43 9.92
C LEU A 221 4.24 17.53 11.38
N ASP A 222 5.18 16.70 11.81
CA ASP A 222 5.75 16.73 13.16
C ASP A 222 6.40 18.09 13.46
N LEU A 223 7.22 18.57 12.54
CA LEU A 223 7.80 19.90 12.60
C LEU A 223 6.74 21.00 12.72
N LEU A 224 5.69 20.93 11.88
CA LEU A 224 4.58 21.87 11.90
C LEU A 224 3.88 21.89 13.26
N ILE A 225 3.47 20.71 13.77
CA ILE A 225 2.72 20.60 15.03
C ILE A 225 3.57 21.08 16.20
N THR A 226 4.85 20.72 16.24
CA THR A 226 5.77 21.17 17.27
C THR A 226 5.90 22.70 17.27
N ALA A 227 6.10 23.30 16.10
CA ALA A 227 6.21 24.77 15.99
C ALA A 227 4.91 25.48 16.40
N VAL A 228 3.75 24.94 16.02
CA VAL A 228 2.43 25.46 16.40
C VAL A 228 2.24 25.37 17.92
N SER A 229 2.55 24.21 18.54
CA SER A 229 2.40 24.01 19.97
C SER A 229 3.28 25.00 20.77
N ILE A 230 4.55 25.14 20.40
CA ILE A 230 5.47 26.10 21.04
C ILE A 230 4.91 27.53 20.89
N GLN A 231 4.43 27.89 19.70
CA GLN A 231 3.94 29.25 19.44
C GLN A 231 2.63 29.54 20.17
N MET A 232 1.81 28.53 20.43
CA MET A 232 0.58 28.66 21.23
C MET A 232 0.88 28.82 22.71
N GLU A 233 1.97 28.24 23.23
CA GLU A 233 2.40 28.38 24.62
C GLU A 233 3.13 29.70 24.88
N VAL A 234 4.09 30.06 24.02
CA VAL A 234 4.96 31.22 24.21
C VAL A 234 4.27 32.52 23.74
N GLY A 235 3.33 32.41 22.83
CA GLY A 235 2.74 33.54 22.14
C GLY A 235 3.64 34.03 21.01
N GLY A 236 3.07 34.78 20.08
CA GLY A 236 3.82 35.37 18.98
C GLY A 236 3.10 35.25 17.63
N ASN A 237 3.80 35.55 16.54
CA ASN A 237 3.21 35.60 15.21
C ASN A 237 3.20 34.20 14.55
N LEU A 238 2.14 33.43 14.82
CA LEU A 238 1.95 32.10 14.26
C LEU A 238 1.96 32.11 12.70
N ALA A 239 1.36 33.14 12.07
CA ALA A 239 1.33 33.26 10.63
C ALA A 239 2.74 33.34 10.01
N GLN A 240 3.66 34.07 10.66
CA GLN A 240 5.04 34.18 10.20
C GLN A 240 5.79 32.85 10.28
N ILE A 241 5.61 32.12 11.39
CA ILE A 241 6.24 30.80 11.56
C ILE A 241 5.72 29.82 10.51
N LEU A 242 4.40 29.77 10.31
CA LEU A 242 3.79 28.91 9.28
C LEU A 242 4.28 29.26 7.88
N ASP A 243 4.43 30.53 7.56
CA ASP A 243 4.94 30.96 6.25
C ASP A 243 6.38 30.47 6.01
N THR A 244 7.22 30.59 7.03
CA THR A 244 8.62 30.10 6.95
C THR A 244 8.67 28.57 6.77
N ILE A 245 7.88 27.81 7.54
CA ILE A 245 7.80 26.35 7.44
C ILE A 245 7.24 25.96 6.08
N GLY A 246 6.15 26.57 5.64
CA GLY A 246 5.52 26.30 4.34
C GLY A 246 6.48 26.56 3.17
N HIS A 247 7.27 27.64 3.25
CA HIS A 247 8.32 27.93 2.26
C HIS A 247 9.39 26.84 2.24
N THR A 248 9.90 26.46 3.40
CA THR A 248 10.95 25.44 3.54
C THR A 248 10.48 24.09 3.01
N ILE A 249 9.25 23.66 3.31
CA ILE A 249 8.68 22.39 2.83
C ILE A 249 8.52 22.42 1.29
N ARG A 250 7.98 23.51 0.74
CA ARG A 250 7.84 23.65 -0.71
C ARG A 250 9.19 23.62 -1.43
N GLU A 251 10.19 24.30 -0.89
CA GLU A 251 11.53 24.29 -1.49
C GLU A 251 12.16 22.90 -1.45
N ARG A 252 11.98 22.16 -0.35
CA ARG A 252 12.39 20.75 -0.26
C ARG A 252 11.68 19.86 -1.29
N VAL A 253 10.37 20.00 -1.46
CA VAL A 253 9.60 19.25 -2.48
C VAL A 253 10.08 19.60 -3.89
N ARG A 254 10.38 20.88 -4.15
CA ARG A 254 10.91 21.36 -5.43
C ARG A 254 12.29 20.74 -5.72
N ILE A 255 13.22 20.79 -4.77
CA ILE A 255 14.55 20.20 -4.90
C ILE A 255 14.46 18.69 -5.18
N LYS A 256 13.59 17.96 -4.44
CA LYS A 256 13.34 16.54 -4.72
C LYS A 256 12.82 16.31 -6.14
N GLY A 257 11.95 17.17 -6.63
CA GLY A 257 11.46 17.13 -8.01
C GLY A 257 12.57 17.33 -9.04
N GLU A 258 13.44 18.31 -8.82
CA GLU A 258 14.59 18.59 -9.68
C GLU A 258 15.58 17.42 -9.72
N ILE A 259 15.92 16.86 -8.56
CA ILE A 259 16.77 15.66 -8.47
C ILE A 259 16.15 14.49 -9.23
N ASN A 260 14.84 14.22 -9.03
CA ASN A 260 14.16 13.15 -9.75
C ASN A 260 14.21 13.35 -11.27
N THR A 261 14.08 14.57 -11.74
CA THR A 261 14.17 14.91 -13.18
C THR A 261 15.59 14.71 -13.70
N LEU A 262 16.61 15.21 -12.99
CA LEU A 262 18.01 15.04 -13.37
C LEU A 262 18.46 13.58 -13.34
N THR A 263 17.98 12.80 -12.40
CA THR A 263 18.33 11.37 -12.29
C THR A 263 17.51 10.47 -13.22
N ALA A 264 16.40 10.96 -13.81
CA ALA A 264 15.55 10.18 -14.68
C ALA A 264 16.28 9.61 -15.89
N GLN A 265 17.14 10.41 -16.54
CA GLN A 265 17.95 9.95 -17.68
C GLN A 265 18.88 8.80 -17.28
N GLY A 266 19.55 8.93 -16.15
CA GLY A 266 20.43 7.88 -15.65
C GLY A 266 19.67 6.60 -15.30
N ARG A 267 18.47 6.70 -14.71
CA ARG A 267 17.61 5.53 -14.44
C ARG A 267 17.21 4.80 -15.73
N ILE A 268 16.83 5.56 -16.78
CA ILE A 268 16.52 4.96 -18.09
C ILE A 268 17.76 4.28 -18.65
N SER A 269 18.94 4.93 -18.61
CA SER A 269 20.20 4.35 -19.06
C SER A 269 20.55 3.07 -18.29
N ALA A 270 20.34 3.04 -16.96
CA ALA A 270 20.54 1.85 -16.14
C ALA A 270 19.66 0.68 -16.59
N TRP A 271 18.39 0.94 -16.88
CA TRP A 271 17.47 -0.09 -17.40
C TRP A 271 17.87 -0.60 -18.77
N VAL A 272 18.31 0.30 -19.68
CA VAL A 272 18.75 -0.10 -21.03
C VAL A 272 20.03 -0.92 -20.96
N ILE A 273 21.04 -0.45 -20.21
CA ILE A 273 22.34 -1.16 -20.07
C ILE A 273 22.14 -2.54 -19.44
N THR A 274 21.25 -2.66 -18.42
CA THR A 274 20.96 -3.92 -17.74
C THR A 274 20.11 -4.85 -18.61
N GLY A 275 19.15 -4.30 -19.35
CA GLY A 275 18.24 -5.08 -20.18
C GLY A 275 18.83 -5.57 -21.50
N LEU A 276 19.85 -4.87 -22.03
CA LEU A 276 20.43 -5.18 -23.33
C LEU A 276 21.09 -6.57 -23.39
N PRO A 277 21.96 -7.00 -22.44
CA PRO A 277 22.53 -8.34 -22.45
C PRO A 277 21.45 -9.44 -22.34
N VAL A 278 20.43 -9.21 -21.51
CA VAL A 278 19.33 -10.16 -21.32
C VAL A 278 18.49 -10.25 -22.59
N GLY A 279 18.13 -9.13 -23.19
CA GLY A 279 17.41 -9.08 -24.44
C GLY A 279 18.15 -9.73 -25.60
N LEU A 280 19.48 -9.51 -25.67
CA LEU A 280 20.33 -10.12 -26.67
C LEU A 280 20.41 -11.64 -26.49
N ALA A 281 20.57 -12.13 -25.24
CA ALA A 281 20.59 -13.55 -24.94
C ALA A 281 19.27 -14.24 -25.34
N ILE A 282 18.12 -13.62 -25.05
CA ILE A 282 16.81 -14.11 -25.49
C ILE A 282 16.72 -14.13 -27.01
N PHE A 283 17.12 -13.06 -27.68
CA PHE A 283 17.07 -12.95 -29.13
C PHE A 283 17.93 -14.04 -29.81
N ILE A 284 19.17 -14.23 -29.36
CA ILE A 284 20.05 -15.27 -29.91
C ILE A 284 19.49 -16.66 -29.66
N SER A 285 18.89 -16.88 -28.47
CA SER A 285 18.25 -18.18 -28.15
C SER A 285 17.06 -18.50 -29.06
N MET A 286 16.33 -17.47 -29.52
CA MET A 286 15.22 -17.64 -30.48
C MET A 286 15.70 -17.91 -31.89
N VAL A 287 16.76 -17.23 -32.33
CA VAL A 287 17.29 -17.36 -33.70
C VAL A 287 18.13 -18.64 -33.87
N ASN A 288 18.94 -18.99 -32.85
CA ASN A 288 19.81 -20.17 -32.89
C ASN A 288 19.88 -20.85 -31.51
N PRO A 289 18.91 -21.73 -31.18
CA PRO A 289 18.85 -22.41 -29.89
C PRO A 289 20.12 -23.26 -29.60
N ASN A 290 20.71 -23.88 -30.64
CA ASN A 290 21.86 -24.74 -30.49
C ASN A 290 23.13 -23.98 -30.11
N TYR A 291 23.22 -22.70 -30.40
CA TYR A 291 24.36 -21.86 -30.01
C TYR A 291 24.35 -21.54 -28.52
N MET A 292 23.20 -21.38 -27.92
CA MET A 292 23.04 -21.06 -26.49
C MET A 292 22.97 -22.31 -25.59
N ALA A 293 22.53 -23.47 -26.11
CA ALA A 293 22.37 -24.69 -25.33
C ALA A 293 23.61 -25.12 -24.53
N PRO A 294 24.86 -25.06 -25.06
CA PRO A 294 26.07 -25.43 -24.32
C PRO A 294 26.34 -24.56 -23.08
N ILE A 295 25.88 -23.31 -23.07
CA ILE A 295 26.10 -22.37 -21.96
C ILE A 295 25.29 -22.77 -20.72
N PHE A 296 24.14 -23.44 -20.92
CA PHE A 296 23.24 -23.88 -19.85
C PHE A 296 23.47 -25.34 -19.41
N THR A 297 24.42 -26.06 -20.00
CA THR A 297 24.73 -27.43 -19.57
C THR A 297 25.51 -27.44 -18.27
N PHE A 298 25.05 -28.25 -17.29
CA PHE A 298 25.74 -28.43 -16.02
C PHE A 298 26.96 -29.36 -16.15
N GLY A 299 28.14 -28.92 -15.70
CA GLY A 299 29.35 -29.69 -15.68
C GLY A 299 30.59 -28.82 -15.42
N PHE A 300 31.78 -29.47 -15.38
CA PHE A 300 33.06 -28.76 -15.23
C PHE A 300 33.68 -28.40 -16.59
N PRO A 301 34.37 -27.25 -16.70
CA PRO A 301 35.10 -26.88 -17.92
C PRO A 301 36.09 -27.97 -18.31
N PRO A 302 36.29 -28.35 -19.62
CA PRO A 302 35.76 -27.60 -20.81
C PRO A 302 34.42 -28.06 -21.35
N GLN A 303 33.74 -29.01 -20.69
CA GLN A 303 32.52 -29.62 -21.22
C GLN A 303 31.22 -28.89 -20.87
N ALA A 304 31.26 -28.02 -19.86
CA ALA A 304 30.08 -27.24 -19.45
C ALA A 304 30.50 -25.90 -18.89
N TRP A 305 29.71 -24.87 -19.22
CA TRP A 305 29.99 -23.45 -18.92
C TRP A 305 28.92 -22.83 -18.00
N CYS A 306 28.24 -23.64 -17.19
CA CYS A 306 27.13 -23.16 -16.35
C CYS A 306 27.52 -22.05 -15.35
N CYS A 307 28.80 -21.92 -14.98
CA CYS A 307 29.25 -20.83 -14.11
C CYS A 307 29.22 -19.47 -14.81
N LEU A 308 29.38 -19.38 -16.14
CA LEU A 308 29.39 -18.11 -16.87
C LEU A 308 28.06 -17.38 -16.82
N PRO A 309 26.90 -18.00 -17.10
CA PRO A 309 25.63 -17.29 -16.99
C PRO A 309 25.31 -16.86 -15.55
N VAL A 310 25.67 -17.66 -14.55
CA VAL A 310 25.45 -17.32 -13.14
C VAL A 310 26.30 -16.11 -12.72
N THR A 311 27.61 -16.13 -13.08
CA THR A 311 28.52 -15.02 -12.75
C THR A 311 28.13 -13.74 -13.53
N SER A 312 27.74 -13.85 -14.80
CA SER A 312 27.29 -12.69 -15.58
C SER A 312 26.01 -12.06 -15.05
N VAL A 313 25.03 -12.89 -14.67
CA VAL A 313 23.79 -12.39 -14.01
C VAL A 313 24.13 -11.72 -12.67
N ALA A 314 25.00 -12.32 -11.85
CA ALA A 314 25.42 -11.71 -10.59
C ALA A 314 26.12 -10.36 -10.82
N MET A 315 26.99 -10.24 -11.81
CA MET A 315 27.64 -8.96 -12.15
C MET A 315 26.66 -7.91 -12.69
N ILE A 316 25.70 -8.32 -13.52
CA ILE A 316 24.64 -7.42 -14.02
C ILE A 316 23.80 -6.90 -12.86
N VAL A 317 23.38 -7.78 -11.95
CA VAL A 317 22.60 -7.39 -10.77
C VAL A 317 23.40 -6.44 -9.87
N MET A 318 24.66 -6.76 -9.60
CA MET A 318 25.54 -5.91 -8.79
C MET A 318 25.71 -4.52 -9.43
N GLY A 319 25.97 -4.47 -10.75
CA GLY A 319 26.08 -3.21 -11.49
C GLY A 319 24.80 -2.39 -11.44
N PHE A 320 23.63 -3.02 -11.63
CA PHE A 320 22.34 -2.36 -11.55
C PHE A 320 22.10 -1.74 -10.16
N PHE A 321 22.34 -2.52 -9.09
CA PHE A 321 22.21 -2.00 -7.72
C PHE A 321 23.19 -0.86 -7.43
N SER A 322 24.41 -0.94 -7.92
CA SER A 322 25.40 0.15 -7.76
C SER A 322 24.95 1.44 -8.43
N ILE A 323 24.46 1.35 -9.67
CA ILE A 323 23.94 2.52 -10.39
C ILE A 323 22.72 3.10 -9.66
N MET A 324 21.76 2.27 -9.26
CA MET A 324 20.56 2.73 -8.57
C MET A 324 20.88 3.38 -7.22
N LYS A 325 21.87 2.86 -6.49
CA LYS A 325 22.31 3.43 -5.20
C LYS A 325 23.01 4.79 -5.37
N ILE A 326 23.79 4.97 -6.43
CA ILE A 326 24.47 6.26 -6.73
C ILE A 326 23.43 7.33 -7.09
N MET A 327 22.31 6.93 -7.69
CA MET A 327 21.25 7.83 -8.13
C MET A 327 20.19 8.11 -7.07
N ASP A 328 20.21 7.40 -5.97
CA ASP A 328 19.31 7.60 -4.82
C ASP A 328 19.95 8.63 -3.87
N ILE A 329 19.75 9.91 -4.19
CA ILE A 329 20.27 11.03 -3.39
C ILE A 329 19.24 11.36 -2.33
N GLU A 330 19.59 11.17 -1.06
CA GLU A 330 18.78 11.59 0.08
C GLU A 330 18.91 13.12 0.30
N VAL A 331 17.75 13.82 0.35
CA VAL A 331 17.63 15.26 0.62
C VAL A 331 16.61 15.51 1.74
#